data_1f0706bfb1e3a49454026879692adcc8
#
_entry.id   1f0706bfb1e3a49454026879692adcc8
#
_cell.length_a   1.000
_cell.length_b   1.000
_cell.length_c   1.000
_cell.angle_alpha   90.00
_cell.angle_beta   90.00
_cell.angle_gamma   90.00
#
_symmetry.space_group_name_H-M   'P 1'
#
loop_
_entity.id
_entity.type
_entity.pdbx_description
1 polymer ?
#
loop_
_entity_poly.entity_id
_entity_poly.type
_entity_poly.pdbx_seq_one_letter_code
_entity_poly.pdbx_strand_id
1 'polypeptide(L)'
;MEQRTPSPYRRRDRLVLALVGVSLVASLGLFAWKDWSHDWRWYQWEFRNRVAAKFGAEKAAGVPSGMLQVWVPELRRADRCVMCHQATSWKGFEDAEEPFRTHPPKILATHPVERFGCTSCHGGQGYAVDVAEAHGPVPFWEHPVLGETLGEGYSLATDKGALVQMNCNVCHRYERETAGAGAINLAKKLVRDKGCHACHVINGRGGSIGPDLTFEGDKAAEQFDYTRLLGQQTMFAWHVAHFREPRAIVPDTVMPNFNFSTEQVQALSMLVMSWRKESVPAAYVAGAPRTDPQTPEEVAAERRMLTGPGAWFVKTGCFVCHSVTSLGVRSPAQIGPDLSIAVEDVQARFGRTVDDFLRAPTGTMAVVLSRQIVLTPAELEVAIQKVREAYAEHQKQLVAKQGGGAATH
;
A
#
# COMPACT_ATOMS: atom_id res chain seq x y z
N MET A 1 20.07 -82.73 23.40
CA MET A 1 20.08 -81.54 24.29
C MET A 1 20.82 -80.45 23.59
N GLU A 2 20.06 -79.54 23.01
CA GLU A 2 20.58 -78.42 22.25
C GLU A 2 21.03 -77.32 23.22
N GLN A 3 22.34 -77.10 23.32
CA GLN A 3 22.88 -76.04 24.17
C GLN A 3 22.46 -74.70 23.64
N ARG A 4 21.51 -74.05 24.30
CA ARG A 4 21.17 -72.65 24.02
C ARG A 4 22.40 -71.76 24.25
N THR A 5 23.01 -71.27 23.23
CA THR A 5 24.05 -70.28 23.36
C THR A 5 23.51 -69.08 24.12
N PRO A 6 24.21 -68.55 25.15
CA PRO A 6 23.72 -67.40 25.91
C PRO A 6 23.63 -66.20 24.99
N SER A 7 22.49 -65.49 25.01
CA SER A 7 22.27 -64.26 24.21
C SER A 7 23.38 -63.25 24.48
N PRO A 8 24.03 -62.65 23.46
CA PRO A 8 25.13 -61.72 23.60
C PRO A 8 24.75 -60.41 24.31
N TYR A 9 23.45 -60.18 24.48
CA TYR A 9 22.97 -58.92 25.07
C TYR A 9 22.76 -59.06 26.60
N ARG A 10 23.32 -58.11 27.34
CA ARG A 10 23.06 -57.97 28.79
C ARG A 10 21.61 -57.53 29.04
N ARG A 11 21.09 -57.79 30.23
CA ARG A 11 19.70 -57.41 30.64
C ARG A 11 19.47 -55.91 30.41
N ARG A 12 20.45 -55.06 30.63
CA ARG A 12 20.44 -53.62 30.39
C ARG A 12 20.23 -53.29 28.93
N ASP A 13 20.92 -53.99 28.01
CA ASP A 13 20.86 -53.72 26.57
C ASP A 13 19.46 -54.10 26.01
N ARG A 14 18.85 -55.15 26.51
CA ARG A 14 17.46 -55.53 26.16
C ARG A 14 16.44 -54.50 26.66
N LEU A 15 16.64 -53.93 27.87
CA LEU A 15 15.79 -52.87 28.40
C LEU A 15 15.93 -51.58 27.55
N VAL A 16 17.16 -51.20 27.19
CA VAL A 16 17.39 -50.04 26.32
C VAL A 16 16.72 -50.24 24.96
N LEU A 17 16.90 -51.41 24.34
CA LEU A 17 16.27 -51.71 23.06
C LEU A 17 14.73 -51.68 23.13
N ALA A 18 14.15 -52.23 24.23
CA ALA A 18 12.71 -52.17 24.46
C ALA A 18 12.19 -50.75 24.63
N LEU A 19 12.90 -49.89 25.40
CA LEU A 19 12.54 -48.49 25.60
C LEU A 19 12.62 -47.69 24.28
N VAL A 20 13.68 -47.87 23.50
CA VAL A 20 13.83 -47.24 22.20
C VAL A 20 12.71 -47.68 21.23
N GLY A 21 12.39 -48.98 21.20
CA GLY A 21 11.30 -49.52 20.40
C GLY A 21 9.94 -48.93 20.78
N VAL A 22 9.64 -48.85 22.09
CA VAL A 22 8.38 -48.24 22.58
C VAL A 22 8.35 -46.75 22.25
N SER A 23 9.45 -46.03 22.44
CA SER A 23 9.51 -44.60 22.09
C SER A 23 9.30 -44.38 20.61
N LEU A 24 9.86 -45.21 19.74
CA LEU A 24 9.66 -45.14 18.30
C LEU A 24 8.18 -45.35 17.91
N VAL A 25 7.57 -46.40 18.46
CA VAL A 25 6.14 -46.70 18.21
C VAL A 25 5.25 -45.57 18.74
N ALA A 26 5.55 -45.05 19.93
CA ALA A 26 4.82 -43.89 20.46
C ALA A 26 4.96 -42.64 19.58
N SER A 27 6.17 -42.36 19.12
CA SER A 27 6.43 -41.24 18.20
C SER A 27 5.68 -41.40 16.89
N LEU A 28 5.71 -42.59 16.29
CA LEU A 28 4.93 -42.89 15.07
C LEU A 28 3.43 -42.75 15.29
N GLY A 29 2.92 -43.19 16.44
CA GLY A 29 1.52 -43.00 16.84
C GLY A 29 1.14 -41.52 16.97
N LEU A 30 2.00 -40.70 17.57
CA LEU A 30 1.83 -39.25 17.69
C LEU A 30 1.84 -38.55 16.31
N PHE A 31 2.76 -38.97 15.46
CA PHE A 31 2.78 -38.43 14.09
C PHE A 31 1.51 -38.77 13.32
N ALA A 32 1.08 -40.01 13.34
CA ALA A 32 -0.15 -40.44 12.70
C ALA A 32 -1.39 -39.71 13.26
N TRP A 33 -1.43 -39.53 14.57
CA TRP A 33 -2.51 -38.76 15.22
C TRP A 33 -2.48 -37.29 14.82
N LYS A 34 -1.31 -36.65 14.79
CA LYS A 34 -1.16 -35.24 14.38
C LYS A 34 -1.58 -35.06 12.91
N ASP A 35 -1.18 -35.98 12.00
CA ASP A 35 -1.58 -35.96 10.59
C ASP A 35 -3.09 -36.17 10.43
N TRP A 36 -3.70 -36.94 11.31
CA TRP A 36 -5.16 -37.12 11.30
C TRP A 36 -5.92 -35.93 11.87
N SER A 37 -5.35 -35.17 12.82
CA SER A 37 -6.04 -34.12 13.59
C SER A 37 -6.00 -32.74 12.97
N HIS A 38 -5.64 -32.58 11.70
CA HIS A 38 -5.67 -31.28 11.02
C HIS A 38 -7.05 -30.63 11.01
N ASP A 39 -7.11 -29.32 11.22
CA ASP A 39 -8.32 -28.50 11.35
C ASP A 39 -9.27 -28.64 10.17
N TRP A 40 -8.75 -28.73 8.93
CA TRP A 40 -9.56 -28.80 7.72
C TRP A 40 -10.56 -29.97 7.71
N ARG A 41 -10.23 -31.11 8.37
CA ARG A 41 -11.11 -32.28 8.45
C ARG A 41 -12.40 -31.97 9.20
N TRP A 42 -12.27 -31.23 10.31
CA TRP A 42 -13.40 -30.79 11.09
C TRP A 42 -14.26 -29.80 10.31
N TYR A 43 -13.64 -28.80 9.66
CA TYR A 43 -14.38 -27.79 8.87
C TYR A 43 -15.14 -28.43 7.69
N GLN A 44 -14.57 -29.42 6.99
CA GLN A 44 -15.26 -30.13 5.93
C GLN A 44 -16.42 -31.00 6.46
N TRP A 45 -16.24 -31.65 7.61
CA TRP A 45 -17.32 -32.40 8.26
C TRP A 45 -18.46 -31.46 8.67
N GLU A 46 -18.17 -30.34 9.33
CA GLU A 46 -19.16 -29.36 9.77
C GLU A 46 -19.88 -28.73 8.57
N PHE A 47 -19.15 -28.34 7.53
CA PHE A 47 -19.77 -27.77 6.32
C PHE A 47 -20.76 -28.75 5.67
N ARG A 48 -20.38 -30.03 5.58
CA ARG A 48 -21.25 -31.09 5.06
C ARG A 48 -22.54 -31.20 5.89
N ASN A 49 -22.44 -31.14 7.23
CA ASN A 49 -23.60 -31.18 8.10
C ASN A 49 -24.50 -29.96 7.88
N ARG A 50 -23.94 -28.78 7.72
CA ARG A 50 -24.70 -27.54 7.41
C ARG A 50 -25.41 -27.63 6.07
N VAL A 51 -24.75 -28.18 5.05
CA VAL A 51 -25.36 -28.44 3.75
C VAL A 51 -26.49 -29.48 3.87
N ALA A 52 -26.30 -30.56 4.63
CA ALA A 52 -27.33 -31.57 4.87
C ALA A 52 -28.57 -30.98 5.57
N ALA A 53 -28.36 -30.16 6.59
CA ALA A 53 -29.43 -29.51 7.32
C ALA A 53 -30.20 -28.51 6.46
N LYS A 54 -29.54 -27.78 5.56
CA LYS A 54 -30.16 -26.73 4.77
C LYS A 54 -30.72 -27.21 3.44
N PHE A 55 -30.05 -28.15 2.77
CA PHE A 55 -30.33 -28.54 1.40
C PHE A 55 -30.59 -30.05 1.23
N GLY A 56 -30.50 -30.83 2.30
CA GLY A 56 -30.75 -32.27 2.31
C GLY A 56 -29.49 -33.12 2.07
N ALA A 57 -29.61 -34.41 2.41
CA ALA A 57 -28.50 -35.37 2.41
C ALA A 57 -27.88 -35.63 1.01
N GLU A 58 -28.70 -35.56 -0.04
CA GLU A 58 -28.22 -35.75 -1.41
C GLU A 58 -27.23 -34.67 -1.82
N LYS A 59 -27.53 -33.39 -1.55
CA LYS A 59 -26.60 -32.29 -1.81
C LYS A 59 -25.35 -32.36 -0.92
N ALA A 60 -25.51 -32.76 0.33
CA ALA A 60 -24.38 -32.95 1.24
C ALA A 60 -23.41 -34.05 0.77
N ALA A 61 -23.92 -35.11 0.14
CA ALA A 61 -23.08 -36.16 -0.43
C ALA A 61 -22.20 -35.65 -1.58
N GLY A 62 -22.63 -34.61 -2.28
CA GLY A 62 -21.86 -33.95 -3.36
C GLY A 62 -20.83 -32.95 -2.87
N VAL A 63 -20.72 -32.65 -1.55
CA VAL A 63 -19.68 -31.74 -1.03
C VAL A 63 -18.32 -32.41 -1.15
N PRO A 64 -17.34 -31.77 -1.84
CA PRO A 64 -15.99 -32.32 -1.97
C PRO A 64 -15.33 -32.51 -0.61
N SER A 65 -14.47 -33.55 -0.50
CA SER A 65 -13.72 -33.83 0.73
C SER A 65 -12.28 -34.22 0.40
N GLY A 66 -11.41 -34.07 1.37
CA GLY A 66 -9.99 -34.35 1.25
C GLY A 66 -9.17 -33.08 1.06
N MET A 67 -7.96 -33.23 0.54
CA MET A 67 -7.07 -32.10 0.23
C MET A 67 -7.55 -31.37 -1.03
N LEU A 68 -8.25 -30.27 -0.82
CA LEU A 68 -8.70 -29.39 -1.90
C LEU A 68 -7.68 -28.28 -2.10
N GLN A 69 -7.33 -28.01 -3.34
CA GLN A 69 -6.33 -27.00 -3.68
C GLN A 69 -6.68 -26.31 -4.98
N VAL A 70 -6.56 -24.97 -4.98
CA VAL A 70 -6.57 -24.16 -6.19
C VAL A 70 -5.11 -23.95 -6.61
N TRP A 71 -4.79 -24.28 -7.83
CA TRP A 71 -3.45 -24.09 -8.38
C TRP A 71 -3.48 -23.01 -9.48
N VAL A 72 -2.72 -21.91 -9.27
CA VAL A 72 -2.61 -20.80 -10.20
C VAL A 72 -1.15 -20.66 -10.63
N PRO A 73 -0.72 -21.41 -11.66
CA PRO A 73 0.69 -21.47 -12.05
C PRO A 73 1.25 -20.13 -12.51
N GLU A 74 0.44 -19.29 -13.17
CA GLU A 74 0.84 -17.97 -13.65
C GLU A 74 1.22 -17.04 -12.50
N LEU A 75 0.53 -17.14 -11.37
CA LEU A 75 0.82 -16.39 -10.15
C LEU A 75 1.73 -17.13 -9.17
N ARG A 76 2.14 -18.37 -9.54
CA ARG A 76 2.96 -19.27 -8.69
C ARG A 76 2.34 -19.50 -7.31
N ARG A 77 1.00 -19.65 -7.27
CA ARG A 77 0.25 -19.80 -6.02
C ARG A 77 -0.49 -21.13 -5.98
N ALA A 78 -0.54 -21.70 -4.79
CA ALA A 78 -1.35 -22.87 -4.49
C ALA A 78 -2.12 -22.57 -3.20
N ASP A 79 -3.43 -22.52 -3.31
CA ASP A 79 -4.31 -22.12 -2.21
C ASP A 79 -5.16 -23.29 -1.74
N ARG A 80 -4.96 -23.70 -0.50
CA ARG A 80 -5.74 -24.72 0.20
C ARG A 80 -6.85 -24.16 1.06
N CYS A 81 -7.04 -22.84 1.05
CA CYS A 81 -8.08 -22.13 1.81
C CYS A 81 -9.47 -22.75 1.60
N VAL A 82 -9.74 -23.24 0.38
CA VAL A 82 -10.99 -23.95 0.04
C VAL A 82 -11.20 -25.26 0.80
N MET A 83 -10.19 -25.77 1.54
CA MET A 83 -10.39 -26.94 2.42
C MET A 83 -11.29 -26.59 3.61
N CYS A 84 -11.15 -25.39 4.16
CA CYS A 84 -11.96 -24.91 5.29
C CYS A 84 -13.08 -23.97 4.80
N HIS A 85 -12.79 -23.08 3.84
CA HIS A 85 -13.73 -22.10 3.27
C HIS A 85 -14.53 -22.65 2.09
N GLN A 86 -15.14 -23.85 2.26
CA GLN A 86 -15.89 -24.50 1.18
C GLN A 86 -17.15 -23.76 0.77
N ALA A 87 -17.73 -22.96 1.65
CA ALA A 87 -18.94 -22.18 1.38
C ALA A 87 -18.74 -21.03 0.38
N THR A 88 -17.50 -20.65 0.07
CA THR A 88 -17.15 -19.50 -0.77
C THR A 88 -17.94 -19.45 -2.08
N SER A 89 -18.12 -20.59 -2.75
CA SER A 89 -18.89 -20.69 -4.00
C SER A 89 -20.35 -21.17 -3.83
N TRP A 90 -20.79 -21.43 -2.61
CA TRP A 90 -22.13 -21.96 -2.33
C TRP A 90 -23.11 -20.81 -2.08
N LYS A 91 -24.23 -20.81 -2.79
CA LYS A 91 -25.36 -19.89 -2.53
C LYS A 91 -26.14 -20.34 -1.30
N GLY A 92 -26.60 -19.38 -0.50
CA GLY A 92 -27.45 -19.63 0.64
C GLY A 92 -26.74 -19.65 1.99
N PHE A 93 -25.46 -19.28 2.03
CA PHE A 93 -24.69 -19.10 3.27
C PHE A 93 -24.21 -17.67 3.45
N GLU A 94 -24.85 -16.68 2.83
CA GLU A 94 -24.46 -15.28 2.83
C GLU A 94 -24.39 -14.68 4.24
N ASP A 95 -25.28 -15.12 5.14
CA ASP A 95 -25.37 -14.67 6.53
C ASP A 95 -24.69 -15.61 7.54
N ALA A 96 -24.00 -16.66 7.05
CA ALA A 96 -23.28 -17.56 7.93
C ALA A 96 -22.02 -16.92 8.50
N GLU A 97 -21.56 -17.43 9.65
CA GLU A 97 -20.26 -17.06 10.21
C GLU A 97 -19.11 -17.71 9.42
N GLU A 98 -17.93 -17.10 9.48
CA GLU A 98 -16.73 -17.67 8.87
C GLU A 98 -16.32 -19.00 9.57
N PRO A 99 -15.78 -19.97 8.84
CA PRO A 99 -15.45 -19.95 7.41
C PRO A 99 -16.58 -20.44 6.48
N PHE A 100 -17.83 -20.47 6.97
CA PHE A 100 -18.99 -21.03 6.27
C PHE A 100 -19.82 -19.99 5.52
N ARG A 101 -19.23 -18.82 5.25
CA ARG A 101 -19.92 -17.75 4.53
C ARG A 101 -19.69 -17.82 3.03
N THR A 102 -20.77 -17.55 2.26
CA THR A 102 -20.70 -17.32 0.82
C THR A 102 -19.93 -16.04 0.52
N HIS A 103 -18.97 -16.10 -0.40
CA HIS A 103 -18.23 -14.92 -0.82
C HIS A 103 -19.11 -13.95 -1.63
N PRO A 104 -18.94 -12.61 -1.48
CA PRO A 104 -19.69 -11.64 -2.28
C PRO A 104 -19.52 -11.88 -3.79
N PRO A 105 -20.61 -12.07 -4.54
CA PRO A 105 -20.54 -12.57 -5.92
C PRO A 105 -19.89 -11.58 -6.91
N LYS A 106 -19.99 -10.28 -6.66
CA LYS A 106 -19.45 -9.25 -7.57
C LYS A 106 -17.95 -9.38 -7.79
N ILE A 107 -17.19 -9.71 -6.74
CA ILE A 107 -15.73 -9.84 -6.83
C ILE A 107 -15.38 -11.12 -7.61
N LEU A 108 -15.96 -12.24 -7.23
CA LEU A 108 -15.66 -13.52 -7.89
C LEU A 108 -16.13 -13.60 -9.34
N ALA A 109 -17.10 -12.79 -9.75
CA ALA A 109 -17.53 -12.70 -11.15
C ALA A 109 -16.42 -12.13 -12.07
N THR A 110 -15.57 -11.24 -11.55
CA THR A 110 -14.46 -10.64 -12.30
C THR A 110 -13.11 -11.25 -11.93
N HIS A 111 -13.00 -11.85 -10.75
CA HIS A 111 -11.78 -12.48 -10.22
C HIS A 111 -12.08 -13.93 -9.78
N PRO A 112 -12.35 -14.85 -10.73
CA PRO A 112 -12.65 -16.24 -10.38
C PRO A 112 -11.47 -16.88 -9.64
N VAL A 113 -11.79 -17.69 -8.64
CA VAL A 113 -10.81 -18.32 -7.74
C VAL A 113 -9.80 -19.16 -8.52
N GLU A 114 -10.23 -19.82 -9.58
CA GLU A 114 -9.40 -20.69 -10.45
C GLU A 114 -8.29 -19.90 -11.16
N ARG A 115 -8.50 -18.59 -11.37
CA ARG A 115 -7.54 -17.71 -12.05
C ARG A 115 -6.70 -16.89 -11.07
N PHE A 116 -7.26 -16.48 -9.95
CA PHE A 116 -6.59 -15.55 -9.04
C PHE A 116 -6.16 -16.21 -7.73
N GLY A 117 -6.76 -17.33 -7.33
CA GLY A 117 -6.58 -17.89 -6.01
C GLY A 117 -7.22 -17.03 -4.91
N CYS A 118 -6.98 -17.39 -3.67
CA CYS A 118 -7.46 -16.68 -2.49
C CYS A 118 -6.39 -15.73 -1.93
N THR A 119 -5.16 -16.23 -1.82
CA THR A 119 -4.04 -15.49 -1.20
C THR A 119 -3.60 -14.27 -2.00
N SER A 120 -3.90 -14.18 -3.29
CA SER A 120 -3.63 -12.99 -4.11
C SER A 120 -4.38 -11.76 -3.59
N CYS A 121 -5.57 -11.95 -3.02
CA CYS A 121 -6.39 -10.88 -2.46
C CYS A 121 -6.25 -10.81 -0.93
N HIS A 122 -6.37 -11.97 -0.26
CA HIS A 122 -6.47 -12.03 1.20
C HIS A 122 -5.11 -12.14 1.93
N GLY A 123 -4.02 -12.47 1.24
CA GLY A 123 -2.78 -12.87 1.90
C GLY A 123 -2.91 -14.25 2.55
N GLY A 124 -2.14 -14.50 3.59
CA GLY A 124 -2.10 -15.77 4.29
C GLY A 124 -1.20 -16.82 3.63
N GLN A 125 -1.05 -17.97 4.29
CA GLN A 125 -0.22 -19.07 3.80
C GLN A 125 -1.06 -20.10 3.06
N GLY A 126 -1.08 -20.03 1.73
CA GLY A 126 -1.90 -20.89 0.88
C GLY A 126 -1.61 -22.39 0.99
N TYR A 127 -0.42 -22.79 1.42
CA TYR A 127 -0.05 -24.20 1.61
C TYR A 127 -0.47 -24.80 2.94
N ALA A 128 -0.89 -23.98 3.90
CA ALA A 128 -1.23 -24.43 5.24
C ALA A 128 -2.46 -25.35 5.24
N VAL A 129 -2.51 -26.20 6.25
CA VAL A 129 -3.59 -27.14 6.49
C VAL A 129 -4.28 -26.95 7.84
N ASP A 130 -3.73 -26.08 8.67
CA ASP A 130 -4.25 -25.69 9.97
C ASP A 130 -4.51 -24.18 10.01
N VAL A 131 -5.51 -23.76 10.78
CA VAL A 131 -5.99 -22.37 10.86
C VAL A 131 -4.89 -21.40 11.27
N ALA A 132 -4.15 -21.74 12.33
CA ALA A 132 -3.09 -20.88 12.86
C ALA A 132 -1.97 -20.63 11.83
N GLU A 133 -1.61 -21.63 11.04
CA GLU A 133 -0.61 -21.50 9.98
C GLU A 133 -1.17 -20.79 8.75
N ALA A 134 -2.43 -21.02 8.40
CA ALA A 134 -3.06 -20.41 7.23
C ALA A 134 -3.24 -18.91 7.41
N HIS A 135 -3.64 -18.47 8.60
CA HIS A 135 -3.94 -17.07 8.88
C HIS A 135 -2.73 -16.30 9.41
N GLY A 136 -1.74 -16.98 10.04
CA GLY A 136 -0.52 -16.38 10.58
C GLY A 136 -0.75 -15.28 11.62
N PRO A 137 0.21 -14.89 12.44
CA PRO A 137 1.63 -14.75 12.12
C PRO A 137 2.42 -16.05 12.33
N VAL A 138 3.03 -16.52 11.27
CA VAL A 138 3.96 -17.68 11.31
C VAL A 138 5.38 -17.16 11.15
N PRO A 139 6.36 -17.66 11.90
CA PRO A 139 7.74 -17.27 11.72
C PRO A 139 8.17 -17.37 10.24
N PHE A 140 8.84 -16.33 9.75
CA PHE A 140 9.34 -16.23 8.38
C PHE A 140 8.27 -16.13 7.28
N TRP A 141 6.98 -15.95 7.62
CA TRP A 141 5.93 -15.68 6.65
C TRP A 141 5.56 -14.20 6.67
N GLU A 142 5.88 -13.49 5.56
CA GLU A 142 5.79 -12.03 5.47
C GLU A 142 4.37 -11.50 5.18
N HIS A 143 3.47 -12.38 4.74
CA HIS A 143 2.14 -11.98 4.27
C HIS A 143 1.01 -12.71 5.03
N PRO A 144 0.71 -12.33 6.29
CA PRO A 144 -0.42 -12.90 7.03
C PRO A 144 -1.75 -12.56 6.33
N VAL A 145 -2.83 -13.23 6.73
CA VAL A 145 -4.18 -12.89 6.23
C VAL A 145 -4.51 -11.45 6.63
N LEU A 146 -4.89 -10.66 5.62
CA LEU A 146 -5.29 -9.28 5.83
C LEU A 146 -6.69 -9.20 6.46
N GLY A 147 -6.81 -8.47 7.55
CA GLY A 147 -8.09 -8.11 8.15
C GLY A 147 -8.36 -8.69 9.54
N GLU A 148 -7.93 -9.89 9.87
CA GLU A 148 -8.18 -10.44 11.20
C GLU A 148 -7.10 -10.00 12.20
N THR A 149 -5.86 -10.38 11.99
CA THR A 149 -4.75 -10.05 12.90
C THR A 149 -4.23 -8.63 12.71
N LEU A 150 -4.12 -8.17 11.46
CA LEU A 150 -3.61 -6.84 11.14
C LEU A 150 -4.65 -5.74 11.43
N GLY A 151 -5.95 -6.02 11.27
CA GLY A 151 -7.02 -5.06 11.55
C GLY A 151 -7.07 -4.63 13.01
N GLU A 152 -6.85 -5.55 13.94
CA GLU A 152 -6.75 -5.25 15.38
C GLU A 152 -5.49 -4.46 15.70
N GLY A 153 -4.35 -4.84 15.10
CA GLY A 153 -3.07 -4.16 15.28
C GLY A 153 -3.04 -2.74 14.74
N TYR A 154 -3.82 -2.45 13.72
CA TYR A 154 -3.81 -1.13 13.07
C TYR A 154 -4.92 -0.20 13.57
N SER A 155 -5.73 -0.63 14.54
CA SER A 155 -6.88 0.16 15.04
C SER A 155 -7.77 0.69 13.90
N LEU A 156 -7.89 -0.06 12.80
CA LEU A 156 -8.84 0.22 11.73
C LEU A 156 -10.22 -0.15 12.28
N ALA A 157 -10.85 0.81 12.91
CA ALA A 157 -12.01 0.62 13.79
C ALA A 157 -13.25 0.08 13.08
N THR A 158 -13.31 0.02 11.74
CA THR A 158 -14.60 -0.13 11.09
C THR A 158 -14.65 -1.04 9.87
N ASP A 159 -13.55 -1.34 9.20
CA ASP A 159 -13.63 -2.19 8.00
C ASP A 159 -12.37 -3.06 7.81
N LYS A 160 -12.41 -4.26 8.36
CA LYS A 160 -11.38 -5.30 8.13
C LYS A 160 -11.21 -5.60 6.63
N GLY A 161 -12.28 -5.44 5.83
CA GLY A 161 -12.25 -5.61 4.37
C GLY A 161 -11.44 -4.53 3.65
N ALA A 162 -11.23 -3.36 4.24
CA ALA A 162 -10.44 -2.31 3.62
C ALA A 162 -8.99 -2.73 3.38
N LEU A 163 -8.38 -3.49 4.29
CA LEU A 163 -6.98 -3.94 4.17
C LEU A 163 -6.74 -4.82 2.94
N VAL A 164 -7.73 -5.60 2.50
CA VAL A 164 -7.63 -6.42 1.28
C VAL A 164 -7.34 -5.55 0.06
N GLN A 165 -7.78 -4.29 0.05
CA GLN A 165 -7.54 -3.36 -1.04
C GLN A 165 -6.04 -3.08 -1.29
N MET A 166 -5.17 -3.31 -0.30
CA MET A 166 -3.71 -3.24 -0.51
C MET A 166 -3.26 -4.26 -1.57
N ASN A 167 -3.76 -5.49 -1.48
CA ASN A 167 -3.43 -6.53 -2.46
C ASN A 167 -4.12 -6.28 -3.81
N CYS A 168 -5.32 -5.71 -3.83
CA CYS A 168 -5.92 -5.25 -5.10
C CYS A 168 -4.97 -4.31 -5.84
N ASN A 169 -4.33 -3.38 -5.13
CA ASN A 169 -3.44 -2.41 -5.74
C ASN A 169 -2.14 -3.00 -6.29
N VAL A 170 -1.76 -4.21 -5.94
CA VAL A 170 -0.61 -4.90 -6.56
C VAL A 170 -0.84 -5.08 -8.07
N CYS A 171 -2.04 -5.50 -8.46
CA CYS A 171 -2.44 -5.66 -9.87
C CYS A 171 -2.99 -4.36 -10.47
N HIS A 172 -3.74 -3.57 -9.69
CA HIS A 172 -4.41 -2.34 -10.12
C HIS A 172 -3.59 -1.06 -9.86
N ARG A 173 -2.28 -1.21 -9.72
CA ARG A 173 -1.36 -0.12 -9.37
C ARG A 173 -1.43 1.06 -10.33
N TYR A 174 -1.56 0.79 -11.61
CA TYR A 174 -1.51 1.77 -12.69
C TYR A 174 -2.88 2.31 -13.10
N GLU A 175 -3.94 1.88 -12.46
CA GLU A 175 -5.26 2.48 -12.64
C GLU A 175 -5.42 3.73 -11.78
N ARG A 176 -6.09 4.72 -12.34
CA ARG A 176 -6.44 5.95 -11.62
C ARG A 176 -7.44 5.67 -10.50
N GLU A 177 -8.41 4.80 -10.79
CA GLU A 177 -9.43 4.34 -9.86
C GLU A 177 -9.71 2.86 -10.09
N THR A 178 -9.85 2.11 -9.01
CA THR A 178 -10.15 0.68 -9.01
C THR A 178 -11.53 0.45 -8.44
N ALA A 179 -12.40 -0.21 -9.17
CA ALA A 179 -13.77 -0.48 -8.71
C ALA A 179 -13.78 -1.24 -7.38
N GLY A 180 -14.51 -0.72 -6.39
CA GLY A 180 -14.61 -1.33 -5.05
C GLY A 180 -13.45 -1.07 -4.10
N ALA A 181 -12.39 -0.36 -4.53
CA ALA A 181 -11.22 -0.05 -3.70
C ALA A 181 -11.25 1.39 -3.16
N GLY A 182 -12.27 1.75 -2.39
CA GLY A 182 -12.51 3.12 -1.94
C GLY A 182 -11.35 3.75 -1.18
N ALA A 183 -10.71 3.03 -0.25
CA ALA A 183 -9.57 3.55 0.51
C ALA A 183 -8.34 3.77 -0.39
N ILE A 184 -8.03 2.83 -1.26
CA ILE A 184 -6.92 2.97 -2.22
C ILE A 184 -7.20 4.11 -3.22
N ASN A 185 -8.43 4.26 -3.69
CA ASN A 185 -8.82 5.35 -4.59
C ASN A 185 -8.69 6.72 -3.92
N LEU A 186 -9.11 6.83 -2.65
CA LEU A 186 -8.89 8.03 -1.84
C LEU A 186 -7.40 8.36 -1.77
N ALA A 187 -6.56 7.39 -1.46
CA ALA A 187 -5.12 7.61 -1.36
C ALA A 187 -4.49 7.98 -2.72
N LYS A 188 -4.84 7.31 -3.81
CA LYS A 188 -4.38 7.67 -5.16
C LYS A 188 -4.78 9.10 -5.53
N LYS A 189 -6.00 9.52 -5.17
CA LYS A 189 -6.45 10.90 -5.35
C LYS A 189 -5.61 11.87 -4.51
N LEU A 190 -5.36 11.57 -3.25
CA LEU A 190 -4.53 12.40 -2.36
C LEU A 190 -3.10 12.56 -2.89
N VAL A 191 -2.47 11.47 -3.37
CA VAL A 191 -1.13 11.52 -3.97
C VAL A 191 -1.07 12.52 -5.13
N ARG A 192 -2.11 12.54 -5.97
CA ARG A 192 -2.21 13.51 -7.08
C ARG A 192 -2.50 14.92 -6.58
N ASP A 193 -3.56 15.09 -5.79
CA ASP A 193 -4.07 16.40 -5.35
C ASP A 193 -3.07 17.14 -4.44
N LYS A 194 -2.32 16.39 -3.63
CA LYS A 194 -1.28 16.96 -2.75
C LYS A 194 0.10 16.96 -3.37
N GLY A 195 0.24 16.49 -4.60
CA GLY A 195 1.46 16.55 -5.38
C GLY A 195 2.65 15.82 -4.76
N CYS A 196 2.44 14.61 -4.22
CA CYS A 196 3.51 13.82 -3.60
C CYS A 196 4.69 13.57 -4.55
N HIS A 197 4.41 13.48 -5.87
CA HIS A 197 5.42 13.40 -6.93
C HIS A 197 6.35 14.62 -7.02
N ALA A 198 6.01 15.75 -6.40
CA ALA A 198 6.91 16.89 -6.36
C ALA A 198 8.22 16.56 -5.64
N CYS A 199 8.14 15.72 -4.61
CA CYS A 199 9.28 15.38 -3.75
C CYS A 199 9.70 13.91 -3.88
N HIS A 200 8.77 13.01 -4.19
CA HIS A 200 8.99 11.56 -4.18
C HIS A 200 8.95 10.97 -5.59
N VAL A 201 9.87 10.05 -5.87
CA VAL A 201 9.75 9.16 -7.02
C VAL A 201 8.72 8.09 -6.69
N ILE A 202 7.70 7.94 -7.56
CA ILE A 202 6.67 6.90 -7.49
C ILE A 202 6.51 6.33 -8.90
N ASN A 203 6.67 5.03 -9.07
CA ASN A 203 6.63 4.37 -10.37
C ASN A 203 7.64 4.93 -11.39
N GLY A 204 8.83 5.33 -10.91
CA GLY A 204 9.90 5.89 -11.74
C GLY A 204 9.66 7.33 -12.19
N ARG A 205 8.67 8.04 -11.63
CA ARG A 205 8.33 9.43 -11.94
C ARG A 205 8.30 10.26 -10.65
N GLY A 206 8.84 11.47 -10.70
CA GLY A 206 8.78 12.44 -9.60
C GLY A 206 10.13 13.03 -9.22
N GLY A 207 10.13 13.80 -8.13
CA GLY A 207 11.30 14.48 -7.58
C GLY A 207 12.13 13.59 -6.65
N SER A 208 13.34 14.05 -6.31
CA SER A 208 14.31 13.34 -5.47
C SER A 208 14.60 14.02 -4.14
N ILE A 209 13.73 14.93 -3.69
CA ILE A 209 13.86 15.59 -2.38
C ILE A 209 13.59 14.60 -1.24
N GLY A 210 12.52 13.82 -1.42
CA GLY A 210 12.15 12.73 -0.53
C GLY A 210 12.65 11.37 -1.04
N PRO A 211 12.53 10.30 -0.25
CA PRO A 211 12.89 8.95 -0.69
C PRO A 211 12.02 8.48 -1.86
N ASP A 212 12.56 7.54 -2.64
CA ASP A 212 11.81 6.80 -3.65
C ASP A 212 10.80 5.88 -2.94
N LEU A 213 9.51 6.06 -3.23
CA LEU A 213 8.41 5.29 -2.66
C LEU A 213 7.93 4.16 -3.59
N THR A 214 8.58 3.98 -4.75
CA THR A 214 8.15 3.01 -5.76
C THR A 214 7.95 1.61 -5.18
N PHE A 215 8.77 1.23 -4.22
CA PHE A 215 8.73 -0.08 -3.55
C PHE A 215 8.75 0.08 -2.02
N GLU A 216 8.01 1.04 -1.49
CA GLU A 216 7.95 1.32 -0.06
C GLU A 216 7.46 0.12 0.77
N GLY A 217 6.51 -0.64 0.21
CA GLY A 217 5.96 -1.83 0.86
C GLY A 217 6.91 -3.05 0.93
N ASP A 218 8.06 -2.98 0.27
CA ASP A 218 9.10 -4.04 0.35
C ASP A 218 10.19 -3.74 1.39
N LYS A 219 10.13 -2.58 2.04
CA LYS A 219 11.08 -2.25 3.11
C LYS A 219 10.90 -3.20 4.28
N ALA A 220 12.01 -3.65 4.85
CA ALA A 220 11.99 -4.43 6.08
C ALA A 220 11.69 -3.55 7.30
N ALA A 221 11.09 -4.12 8.34
CA ALA A 221 10.71 -3.39 9.55
C ALA A 221 11.91 -2.68 10.20
N GLU A 222 13.11 -3.27 10.11
CA GLU A 222 14.36 -2.74 10.67
C GLU A 222 14.87 -1.48 9.95
N GLN A 223 14.31 -1.14 8.80
CA GLN A 223 14.66 0.09 8.07
C GLN A 223 13.91 1.32 8.59
N PHE A 224 12.98 1.14 9.54
CA PHE A 224 12.21 2.21 10.14
C PHE A 224 12.71 2.52 11.56
N ASP A 225 12.82 3.80 11.89
CA ASP A 225 13.10 4.24 13.25
C ASP A 225 11.80 4.37 14.05
N TYR A 226 11.60 3.45 14.99
CA TYR A 226 10.42 3.42 15.87
C TYR A 226 10.62 4.18 17.18
N THR A 227 11.78 4.79 17.45
CA THR A 227 12.10 5.42 18.74
C THR A 227 11.15 6.54 19.12
N ARG A 228 10.51 7.17 18.13
CA ARG A 228 9.54 8.26 18.32
C ARG A 228 8.09 7.82 18.12
N LEU A 229 7.86 6.54 17.84
CA LEU A 229 6.52 6.01 17.63
C LEU A 229 5.90 5.61 18.97
N LEU A 230 4.73 6.17 19.27
CA LEU A 230 3.94 5.77 20.42
C LEU A 230 3.03 4.59 20.05
N GLY A 231 3.03 3.54 20.85
CA GLY A 231 2.18 2.36 20.67
C GLY A 231 2.86 1.24 19.88
N GLN A 232 2.15 0.63 18.94
CA GLN A 232 2.65 -0.53 18.19
C GLN A 232 3.77 -0.15 17.22
N GLN A 233 4.89 -0.87 17.30
CA GLN A 233 6.05 -0.69 16.43
C GLN A 233 5.89 -1.51 15.13
N THR A 234 4.99 -1.06 14.26
CA THR A 234 4.76 -1.65 12.94
C THR A 234 5.01 -0.62 11.85
N MET A 235 5.38 -1.08 10.66
CA MET A 235 5.57 -0.20 9.49
C MET A 235 4.30 0.59 9.18
N PHE A 236 3.13 -0.02 9.31
CA PHE A 236 1.86 0.67 9.09
C PHE A 236 1.64 1.80 10.10
N ALA A 237 1.84 1.53 11.39
CA ALA A 237 1.70 2.54 12.44
C ALA A 237 2.71 3.68 12.26
N TRP A 238 3.93 3.37 11.81
CA TRP A 238 4.94 4.37 11.47
C TRP A 238 4.47 5.30 10.35
N HIS A 239 3.93 4.75 9.25
CA HIS A 239 3.40 5.55 8.15
C HIS A 239 2.21 6.40 8.58
N VAL A 240 1.28 5.85 9.36
CA VAL A 240 0.14 6.61 9.92
C VAL A 240 0.62 7.79 10.75
N ALA A 241 1.60 7.58 11.63
CA ALA A 241 2.16 8.65 12.45
C ALA A 241 2.92 9.69 11.61
N HIS A 242 3.72 9.23 10.65
CA HIS A 242 4.50 10.09 9.76
C HIS A 242 3.59 10.96 8.87
N PHE A 243 2.52 10.41 8.30
CA PHE A 243 1.58 11.20 7.50
C PHE A 243 0.77 12.18 8.36
N ARG A 244 0.53 11.85 9.63
CA ARG A 244 -0.18 12.74 10.56
C ARG A 244 0.67 13.93 10.98
N GLU A 245 1.90 13.66 11.38
CA GLU A 245 2.86 14.67 11.83
C GLU A 245 4.29 14.27 11.43
N PRO A 246 4.74 14.64 10.22
CA PRO A 246 6.03 14.19 9.69
C PRO A 246 7.21 14.48 10.62
N ARG A 247 7.26 15.68 11.22
CA ARG A 247 8.38 16.09 12.08
C ARG A 247 8.40 15.43 13.45
N ALA A 248 7.27 14.94 13.92
CA ALA A 248 7.24 14.18 15.18
C ALA A 248 8.00 12.85 15.02
N ILE A 249 7.95 12.25 13.85
CA ILE A 249 8.60 10.97 13.55
C ILE A 249 10.00 11.18 12.97
N VAL A 250 10.15 12.13 12.04
CA VAL A 250 11.43 12.48 11.40
C VAL A 250 11.68 13.98 11.60
N PRO A 251 12.41 14.41 12.65
CA PRO A 251 12.55 15.82 13.03
C PRO A 251 13.10 16.73 11.93
N ASP A 252 14.07 16.22 11.16
CA ASP A 252 14.76 16.98 10.12
C ASP A 252 14.07 16.89 8.75
N THR A 253 12.87 16.31 8.69
CA THR A 253 12.14 16.19 7.43
C THR A 253 11.72 17.55 6.88
N VAL A 254 11.83 17.68 5.57
CA VAL A 254 11.28 18.81 4.81
C VAL A 254 9.86 18.52 4.32
N MET A 255 9.34 17.33 4.57
CA MET A 255 7.96 16.97 4.23
C MET A 255 7.00 17.89 4.99
N PRO A 256 6.10 18.60 4.30
CA PRO A 256 5.12 19.47 4.96
C PRO A 256 4.05 18.65 5.69
N ASN A 257 3.48 19.24 6.73
CA ASN A 257 2.26 18.70 7.34
C ASN A 257 1.05 19.10 6.48
N PHE A 258 0.36 18.12 5.91
CA PHE A 258 -0.82 18.30 5.08
C PHE A 258 -2.14 18.35 5.86
N ASN A 259 -2.09 18.19 7.18
CA ASN A 259 -3.27 18.12 8.07
C ASN A 259 -4.30 17.06 7.62
N PHE A 260 -3.83 15.87 7.29
CA PHE A 260 -4.67 14.76 6.87
C PHE A 260 -5.58 14.27 8.00
N SER A 261 -6.83 13.91 7.66
CA SER A 261 -7.74 13.20 8.57
C SER A 261 -7.23 11.79 8.89
N THR A 262 -7.79 11.17 9.93
CA THR A 262 -7.46 9.77 10.30
C THR A 262 -7.71 8.81 9.13
N GLU A 263 -8.82 8.95 8.42
CA GLU A 263 -9.14 8.15 7.23
C GLU A 263 -8.10 8.34 6.12
N GLN A 264 -7.69 9.58 5.88
CA GLN A 264 -6.69 9.91 4.85
C GLN A 264 -5.30 9.34 5.17
N VAL A 265 -4.83 9.45 6.42
CA VAL A 265 -3.53 8.85 6.80
C VAL A 265 -3.54 7.33 6.71
N GLN A 266 -4.66 6.68 7.08
CA GLN A 266 -4.81 5.23 6.94
C GLN A 266 -4.82 4.81 5.46
N ALA A 267 -5.57 5.50 4.62
CA ALA A 267 -5.63 5.24 3.19
C ALA A 267 -4.24 5.41 2.52
N LEU A 268 -3.52 6.48 2.84
CA LEU A 268 -2.16 6.71 2.34
C LEU A 268 -1.19 5.61 2.81
N SER A 269 -1.27 5.20 4.08
CA SER A 269 -0.45 4.11 4.62
C SER A 269 -0.72 2.80 3.90
N MET A 270 -1.99 2.47 3.65
CA MET A 270 -2.37 1.31 2.83
C MET A 270 -1.80 1.39 1.42
N LEU A 271 -1.86 2.55 0.78
CA LEU A 271 -1.35 2.73 -0.56
C LEU A 271 0.16 2.52 -0.63
N VAL A 272 0.95 3.16 0.24
CA VAL A 272 2.41 3.02 0.22
C VAL A 272 2.85 1.61 0.58
N MET A 273 2.17 0.94 1.51
CA MET A 273 2.42 -0.45 1.86
C MET A 273 2.04 -1.43 0.74
N SER A 274 1.18 -1.02 -0.20
CA SER A 274 0.82 -1.81 -1.38
C SER A 274 1.85 -1.71 -2.51
N TRP A 275 2.78 -0.77 -2.46
CA TRP A 275 3.81 -0.59 -3.47
C TRP A 275 4.96 -1.57 -3.28
N ARG A 276 4.76 -2.77 -3.78
CA ARG A 276 5.69 -3.90 -3.70
C ARG A 276 6.21 -4.29 -5.07
N LYS A 277 7.37 -4.90 -5.10
CA LYS A 277 8.00 -5.47 -6.29
C LYS A 277 7.52 -6.92 -6.50
N GLU A 278 6.24 -7.10 -6.69
CA GLU A 278 5.70 -8.41 -7.04
C GLU A 278 5.85 -8.66 -8.55
N SER A 279 6.24 -9.89 -8.90
CA SER A 279 6.28 -10.33 -10.29
C SER A 279 4.87 -10.74 -10.73
N VAL A 280 4.04 -9.76 -11.05
CA VAL A 280 2.70 -10.01 -11.59
C VAL A 280 2.79 -10.10 -13.11
N PRO A 281 2.31 -11.20 -13.74
CA PRO A 281 2.27 -11.32 -15.19
C PRO A 281 1.46 -10.17 -15.82
N ALA A 282 1.87 -9.70 -16.99
CA ALA A 282 1.23 -8.56 -17.66
C ALA A 282 -0.28 -8.75 -17.89
N ALA A 283 -0.74 -10.00 -18.06
CA ALA A 283 -2.16 -10.32 -18.22
C ALA A 283 -3.01 -10.09 -16.96
N TYR A 284 -2.38 -9.90 -15.80
CA TYR A 284 -3.03 -9.62 -14.52
C TYR A 284 -2.88 -8.17 -14.09
N VAL A 285 -2.03 -7.38 -14.76
CA VAL A 285 -1.82 -5.96 -14.44
C VAL A 285 -2.87 -5.14 -15.18
N ALA A 286 -3.68 -4.42 -14.42
CA ALA A 286 -4.66 -3.49 -14.96
C ALA A 286 -4.02 -2.11 -15.19
N GLY A 287 -4.46 -1.44 -16.25
CA GLY A 287 -3.94 -0.11 -16.64
C GLY A 287 -2.62 -0.17 -17.40
N ALA A 288 -2.04 1.01 -17.66
CA ALA A 288 -0.79 1.15 -18.38
C ALA A 288 0.40 1.05 -17.41
N PRO A 289 1.28 0.02 -17.55
CA PRO A 289 2.43 -0.10 -16.66
C PRO A 289 3.39 1.09 -16.81
N ARG A 290 3.91 1.58 -15.69
CA ARG A 290 5.00 2.56 -15.54
C ARG A 290 4.65 4.05 -15.53
N THR A 291 3.41 4.46 -15.77
CA THR A 291 3.02 5.88 -15.69
C THR A 291 1.75 6.06 -14.90
N ASP A 292 1.68 7.08 -14.04
CA ASP A 292 0.40 7.53 -13.50
C ASP A 292 -0.49 7.98 -14.67
N PRO A 293 -1.70 7.42 -14.79
CA PRO A 293 -2.60 7.80 -15.88
C PRO A 293 -3.01 9.27 -15.72
N GLN A 294 -2.72 10.09 -16.75
CA GLN A 294 -3.18 11.46 -16.84
C GLN A 294 -4.47 11.52 -17.67
N THR A 295 -5.40 12.40 -17.29
CA THR A 295 -6.57 12.65 -18.12
C THR A 295 -6.18 13.51 -19.34
N PRO A 296 -6.97 13.47 -20.43
CA PRO A 296 -6.76 14.35 -21.58
C PRO A 296 -6.74 15.84 -21.18
N GLU A 297 -7.53 16.22 -20.18
CA GLU A 297 -7.60 17.58 -19.64
C GLU A 297 -6.30 17.97 -18.92
N GLU A 298 -5.72 17.07 -18.13
CA GLU A 298 -4.43 17.28 -17.45
C GLU A 298 -3.31 17.45 -18.48
N VAL A 299 -3.26 16.62 -19.52
CA VAL A 299 -2.30 16.72 -20.62
C VAL A 299 -2.47 18.05 -21.37
N ALA A 300 -3.70 18.46 -21.65
CA ALA A 300 -3.98 19.71 -22.32
C ALA A 300 -3.62 20.93 -21.44
N ALA A 301 -3.84 20.85 -20.14
CA ALA A 301 -3.46 21.88 -19.18
C ALA A 301 -1.93 22.03 -19.10
N GLU A 302 -1.21 20.92 -19.01
CA GLU A 302 0.26 20.91 -19.02
C GLU A 302 0.82 21.54 -20.31
N ARG A 303 0.27 21.17 -21.46
CA ARG A 303 0.67 21.76 -22.74
C ARG A 303 0.45 23.28 -22.75
N ARG A 304 -0.69 23.79 -22.27
CA ARG A 304 -0.94 25.23 -22.17
C ARG A 304 0.08 25.94 -21.28
N MET A 305 0.45 25.36 -20.16
CA MET A 305 1.48 25.91 -19.25
C MET A 305 2.87 25.92 -19.90
N LEU A 306 3.20 24.89 -20.69
CA LEU A 306 4.50 24.79 -21.39
C LEU A 306 4.69 25.80 -22.54
N THR A 307 3.61 26.33 -23.09
CA THR A 307 3.63 27.27 -24.22
C THR A 307 3.23 28.70 -23.83
N GLY A 308 2.71 28.91 -22.61
CA GLY A 308 2.26 30.19 -22.09
C GLY A 308 3.39 31.09 -21.55
N PRO A 309 3.04 32.29 -21.07
CA PRO A 309 4.03 33.27 -20.54
C PRO A 309 4.81 32.72 -19.30
N GLY A 310 4.22 31.80 -18.56
CA GLY A 310 4.87 31.14 -17.43
C GLY A 310 5.70 29.91 -17.79
N ALA A 311 5.90 29.59 -19.06
CA ALA A 311 6.56 28.36 -19.53
C ALA A 311 7.96 28.16 -18.94
N TRP A 312 8.68 29.22 -18.63
CA TRP A 312 9.99 29.13 -17.97
C TRP A 312 9.90 28.42 -16.60
N PHE A 313 8.91 28.79 -15.75
CA PHE A 313 8.71 28.16 -14.43
C PHE A 313 8.35 26.69 -14.53
N VAL A 314 7.66 26.30 -15.62
CA VAL A 314 7.32 24.89 -15.87
C VAL A 314 8.55 24.11 -16.30
N LYS A 315 9.35 24.64 -17.25
CA LYS A 315 10.56 24.00 -17.78
C LYS A 315 11.66 23.88 -16.72
N THR A 316 11.77 24.86 -15.81
CA THR A 316 12.75 24.86 -14.72
C THR A 316 12.29 24.00 -13.53
N GLY A 317 11.01 23.59 -13.47
CA GLY A 317 10.46 22.75 -12.42
C GLY A 317 9.90 23.51 -11.21
N CYS A 318 9.95 24.85 -11.18
CA CYS A 318 9.39 25.64 -10.08
C CYS A 318 7.90 25.40 -9.87
N PHE A 319 7.17 25.16 -10.98
CA PHE A 319 5.71 24.93 -10.97
C PHE A 319 5.30 23.67 -10.22
N VAL A 320 6.20 22.74 -10.01
CA VAL A 320 5.91 21.49 -9.29
C VAL A 320 5.40 21.80 -7.87
N CYS A 321 5.99 22.78 -7.22
CA CYS A 321 5.63 23.20 -5.88
C CYS A 321 4.85 24.54 -5.83
N HIS A 322 5.12 25.45 -6.76
CA HIS A 322 4.64 26.83 -6.75
C HIS A 322 3.70 27.13 -7.93
N SER A 323 2.57 27.74 -7.65
CA SER A 323 1.79 28.41 -8.70
C SER A 323 2.45 29.73 -9.10
N VAL A 324 2.18 30.19 -10.31
CA VAL A 324 2.50 31.55 -10.81
C VAL A 324 1.24 32.04 -11.51
N THR A 325 0.26 32.39 -10.68
CA THR A 325 -1.12 32.62 -11.18
C THR A 325 -1.22 33.80 -12.12
N SER A 326 -0.39 34.84 -11.96
CA SER A 326 -0.31 35.98 -12.86
C SER A 326 0.10 35.59 -14.30
N LEU A 327 0.84 34.49 -14.46
CA LEU A 327 1.30 33.95 -15.74
C LEU A 327 0.54 32.68 -16.17
N GLY A 328 -0.56 32.36 -15.54
CA GLY A 328 -1.42 31.22 -15.89
C GLY A 328 -0.84 29.83 -15.50
N VAL A 329 0.17 29.78 -14.64
CA VAL A 329 0.76 28.52 -14.17
C VAL A 329 0.13 28.13 -12.83
N ARG A 330 -0.40 26.91 -12.77
CA ARG A 330 -0.93 26.32 -11.54
C ARG A 330 -0.10 25.10 -11.15
N SER A 331 0.39 25.12 -9.92
CA SER A 331 1.07 23.97 -9.34
C SER A 331 0.08 22.81 -9.10
N PRO A 332 0.41 21.59 -9.48
CA PRO A 332 -0.38 20.43 -9.11
C PRO A 332 -0.36 20.16 -7.60
N ALA A 333 0.75 20.47 -6.94
CA ALA A 333 0.97 20.18 -5.52
C ALA A 333 0.49 21.31 -4.59
N GLN A 334 0.57 22.55 -5.02
CA GLN A 334 0.25 23.75 -4.23
C GLN A 334 0.91 23.75 -2.82
N ILE A 335 2.15 23.26 -2.75
CA ILE A 335 2.92 23.15 -1.51
C ILE A 335 3.58 24.47 -1.14
N GLY A 336 4.12 25.14 -2.17
CA GLY A 336 4.78 26.44 -2.04
C GLY A 336 3.81 27.61 -2.23
N PRO A 337 4.13 28.81 -1.74
CA PRO A 337 3.35 30.02 -2.01
C PRO A 337 3.35 30.36 -3.48
N ASP A 338 2.37 31.15 -3.91
CA ASP A 338 2.29 31.66 -5.28
C ASP A 338 3.45 32.60 -5.58
N LEU A 339 4.24 32.31 -6.59
CA LEU A 339 5.38 33.17 -6.98
C LEU A 339 4.96 34.52 -7.56
N SER A 340 3.69 34.69 -7.91
CA SER A 340 3.14 35.99 -8.34
C SER A 340 3.18 37.05 -7.24
N ILE A 341 3.24 36.63 -5.97
CA ILE A 341 3.34 37.52 -4.80
C ILE A 341 4.64 37.33 -4.01
N ALA A 342 5.60 36.60 -4.58
CA ALA A 342 6.81 36.23 -3.85
C ALA A 342 7.63 37.40 -3.32
N VAL A 343 7.59 38.56 -4.01
CA VAL A 343 8.31 39.78 -3.57
C VAL A 343 7.80 40.23 -2.19
N GLU A 344 6.48 40.28 -2.00
CA GLU A 344 5.84 40.68 -0.75
C GLU A 344 5.90 39.56 0.30
N ASP A 345 5.65 38.31 -0.12
CA ASP A 345 5.60 37.16 0.76
C ASP A 345 6.96 36.87 1.42
N VAL A 346 8.04 36.94 0.66
CA VAL A 346 9.42 36.77 1.18
C VAL A 346 9.79 37.88 2.14
N GLN A 347 9.44 39.12 1.81
CA GLN A 347 9.68 40.24 2.69
C GLN A 347 8.91 40.10 4.01
N ALA A 348 7.65 39.68 3.93
CA ALA A 348 6.81 39.52 5.12
C ALA A 348 7.27 38.35 6.02
N ARG A 349 7.69 37.22 5.43
CA ARG A 349 8.07 36.02 6.19
C ARG A 349 9.50 36.01 6.69
N PHE A 350 10.42 36.58 5.92
CA PHE A 350 11.86 36.45 6.16
C PHE A 350 12.57 37.78 6.38
N GLY A 351 11.88 38.92 6.19
CA GLY A 351 12.49 40.28 6.35
C GLY A 351 13.56 40.57 5.29
N ARG A 352 13.57 39.88 4.16
CA ARG A 352 14.59 39.93 3.11
C ARG A 352 13.96 40.20 1.76
N THR A 353 14.76 40.72 0.82
CA THR A 353 14.31 40.78 -0.56
C THR A 353 14.24 39.39 -1.20
N VAL A 354 13.41 39.22 -2.23
CA VAL A 354 13.32 37.96 -2.97
C VAL A 354 14.67 37.60 -3.61
N ASP A 355 15.44 38.58 -4.00
CA ASP A 355 16.79 38.44 -4.56
C ASP A 355 17.78 37.81 -3.56
N ASP A 356 17.84 38.41 -2.36
CA ASP A 356 18.71 37.91 -1.29
C ASP A 356 18.28 36.52 -0.82
N PHE A 357 16.97 36.29 -0.80
CA PHE A 357 16.44 34.98 -0.43
C PHE A 357 16.83 33.91 -1.45
N LEU A 358 16.70 34.19 -2.75
CA LEU A 358 17.05 33.20 -3.80
C LEU A 358 18.57 32.96 -3.89
N ARG A 359 19.41 33.95 -3.61
CA ARG A 359 20.88 33.77 -3.56
C ARG A 359 21.35 33.03 -2.30
N ALA A 360 20.63 33.10 -1.22
CA ALA A 360 20.92 32.38 0.02
C ALA A 360 19.63 31.84 0.65
N PRO A 361 19.02 30.81 0.04
CA PRO A 361 17.73 30.28 0.46
C PRO A 361 17.82 29.58 1.81
N THR A 362 16.71 29.52 2.53
CA THR A 362 16.58 28.83 3.82
C THR A 362 15.46 27.81 3.79
N GLY A 363 15.47 26.88 4.76
CA GLY A 363 14.43 25.85 4.88
C GLY A 363 14.34 24.94 3.67
N THR A 364 13.13 24.58 3.27
CA THR A 364 12.88 23.68 2.14
C THR A 364 13.50 24.20 0.83
N MET A 365 13.48 25.51 0.58
CA MET A 365 14.05 26.08 -0.65
C MET A 365 15.57 25.91 -0.74
N ALA A 366 16.29 25.87 0.39
CA ALA A 366 17.72 25.58 0.39
C ALA A 366 17.98 24.15 -0.12
N VAL A 367 17.17 23.17 0.31
CA VAL A 367 17.28 21.78 -0.14
C VAL A 367 16.90 21.64 -1.63
N VAL A 368 15.81 22.30 -2.05
CA VAL A 368 15.35 22.26 -3.45
C VAL A 368 16.41 22.81 -4.40
N LEU A 369 16.94 24.02 -4.12
CA LEU A 369 17.89 24.70 -4.98
C LEU A 369 19.30 24.10 -4.93
N SER A 370 19.64 23.31 -3.89
CA SER A 370 20.92 22.61 -3.80
C SER A 370 20.92 21.20 -4.38
N ARG A 371 19.75 20.56 -4.51
CA ARG A 371 19.67 19.12 -4.87
C ARG A 371 18.80 18.81 -6.10
N GLN A 372 17.72 19.57 -6.31
CA GLN A 372 16.73 19.23 -7.33
C GLN A 372 16.72 20.21 -8.49
N ILE A 373 16.74 21.50 -8.22
CA ILE A 373 16.77 22.57 -9.23
C ILE A 373 18.09 23.32 -9.03
N VAL A 374 19.19 22.66 -9.38
CA VAL A 374 20.51 23.28 -9.25
C VAL A 374 20.69 24.29 -10.39
N LEU A 375 20.71 25.57 -10.04
CA LEU A 375 20.86 26.67 -10.96
C LEU A 375 22.32 27.14 -10.97
N THR A 376 22.87 27.40 -12.16
CA THR A 376 24.11 28.15 -12.31
C THR A 376 23.91 29.59 -11.85
N PRO A 377 24.96 30.35 -11.52
CA PRO A 377 24.81 31.77 -11.15
C PRO A 377 24.05 32.61 -12.19
N ALA A 378 24.25 32.32 -13.47
CA ALA A 378 23.53 33.02 -14.58
C ALA A 378 22.04 32.64 -14.59
N GLU A 379 21.70 31.37 -14.43
CA GLU A 379 20.33 30.90 -14.35
C GLU A 379 19.61 31.40 -13.08
N LEU A 380 20.31 31.56 -11.98
CA LEU A 380 19.78 32.15 -10.76
C LEU A 380 19.36 33.62 -10.98
N GLU A 381 20.16 34.41 -11.69
CA GLU A 381 19.78 35.77 -12.01
C GLU A 381 18.56 35.83 -12.96
N VAL A 382 18.47 34.87 -13.90
CA VAL A 382 17.25 34.71 -14.72
C VAL A 382 16.05 34.34 -13.83
N ALA A 383 16.21 33.44 -12.87
CA ALA A 383 15.14 33.07 -11.96
C ALA A 383 14.62 34.27 -11.15
N ILE A 384 15.55 35.09 -10.61
CA ILE A 384 15.21 36.33 -9.91
C ILE A 384 14.40 37.28 -10.79
N GLN A 385 14.89 37.50 -12.04
CA GLN A 385 14.19 38.35 -12.99
C GLN A 385 12.79 37.80 -13.30
N LYS A 386 12.64 36.50 -13.51
CA LYS A 386 11.35 35.85 -13.80
C LYS A 386 10.34 35.98 -12.65
N VAL A 387 10.77 35.86 -11.43
CA VAL A 387 9.91 36.08 -10.24
C VAL A 387 9.47 37.56 -10.18
N ARG A 388 10.36 38.50 -10.46
CA ARG A 388 10.02 39.92 -10.51
C ARG A 388 9.03 40.23 -11.66
N GLU A 389 9.20 39.61 -12.84
CA GLU A 389 8.27 39.73 -13.97
C GLU A 389 6.86 39.22 -13.59
N ALA A 390 6.79 38.06 -12.93
CA ALA A 390 5.53 37.50 -12.44
C ALA A 390 4.82 38.43 -11.43
N TYR A 391 5.58 39.03 -10.52
CA TYR A 391 5.05 40.02 -9.59
C TYR A 391 4.57 41.31 -10.29
N ALA A 392 5.33 41.85 -11.22
CA ALA A 392 4.94 43.02 -11.99
C ALA A 392 3.65 42.79 -12.78
N GLU A 393 3.47 41.59 -13.35
CA GLU A 393 2.25 41.24 -14.05
C GLU A 393 1.06 41.09 -13.07
N HIS A 394 1.32 40.53 -11.86
CA HIS A 394 0.31 40.48 -10.80
C HIS A 394 -0.19 41.88 -10.42
N GLN A 395 0.72 42.86 -10.24
CA GLN A 395 0.38 44.22 -9.91
C GLN A 395 -0.46 44.90 -11.02
N LYS A 396 -0.10 44.67 -12.29
CA LYS A 396 -0.91 45.17 -13.45
C LYS A 396 -2.33 44.60 -13.40
N GLN A 397 -2.48 43.31 -13.12
CA GLN A 397 -3.79 42.68 -13.05
C GLN A 397 -4.64 43.21 -11.89
N LEU A 398 -4.01 43.52 -10.74
CA LEU A 398 -4.71 44.17 -9.61
C LEU A 398 -5.23 45.55 -9.96
N VAL A 399 -4.41 46.40 -10.60
CA VAL A 399 -4.80 47.74 -11.03
C VAL A 399 -5.95 47.68 -12.06
N ALA A 400 -5.87 46.75 -13.01
CA ALA A 400 -6.92 46.56 -14.03
C ALA A 400 -8.26 46.14 -13.40
N LYS A 401 -8.23 45.28 -12.36
CA LYS A 401 -9.45 44.88 -11.64
C LYS A 401 -10.06 46.05 -10.83
N GLN A 402 -9.25 46.89 -10.24
CA GLN A 402 -9.72 48.03 -9.47
C GLN A 402 -10.30 49.14 -10.39
N GLY A 403 -9.68 49.37 -11.57
CA GLY A 403 -10.17 50.34 -12.54
C GLY A 403 -11.44 49.92 -13.30
N GLY A 404 -11.68 48.62 -13.48
CA GLY A 404 -12.90 48.10 -14.12
C GLY A 404 -14.15 48.09 -13.23
N GLY A 405 -13.99 48.23 -11.91
CA GLY A 405 -15.12 48.33 -10.97
C GLY A 405 -15.77 49.72 -10.85
N ALA A 406 -15.18 50.74 -11.45
CA ALA A 406 -15.69 52.14 -11.39
C ALA A 406 -16.62 52.55 -12.53
N ALA A 407 -16.92 51.63 -13.46
CA ALA A 407 -17.69 51.97 -14.68
C ALA A 407 -19.14 51.37 -14.70
N THR A 408 -19.65 50.88 -13.56
CA THR A 408 -21.05 50.39 -13.46
C THR A 408 -21.69 50.99 -12.21
N HIS A 409 -22.07 52.28 -12.29
CA HIS A 409 -23.11 52.91 -11.49
C HIS A 409 -23.94 53.82 -12.37
#